data_2749bc04b7a64a56cc0533d24c4c3d0c
#
_entry.id   2749bc04b7a64a56cc0533d24c4c3d0c
#
_cell.length_a   1.000
_cell.length_b   1.000
_cell.length_c   1.000
_cell.angle_alpha   90.00
_cell.angle_beta   90.00
_cell.angle_gamma   90.00
#
_symmetry.space_group_name_H-M   'P 1'
#
loop_
_entity.id
_entity.type
_entity.pdbx_description
1 polymer ?
#
loop_
_entity_poly.entity_id
_entity_poly.type
_entity_poly.pdbx_seq_one_letter_code
_entity_poly.pdbx_strand_id
1 'polypeptide(L)'
;MKNKNRRRISCLLSAVLLLVMSFGFGTFARAEESDSSKPVVWIVGDSTVSAFTDNYYYPRYGWGTQIDKYLDGTFEVKNIALSGRSSTSYTADKEYNELIAGMKKGDFLLVGFGHNDEKAESGRYTNPNGDYKTAGSFANSLYENYIKPAQAAGTTVVLCTPIVRRTGDGNWSDNQLHVTGTSGEFEGGSYPQAIINLGKDLNVPVVDMTSLTKELYDSLGASETVNLHAWTSSKPESVDNTHTNIWGGTYNAYLVTKTIKELNVAGLAEHIIDAKAPTKSDVLKSNPDYKESEYSNDLKDSELWANAGIFKGTVFGNVGGNDKIASKFKLESLDNGNINIAVNGAGKIASTADGIAMYYYRVPANSNFTITAKATVNSFTSNDQVSFGLMARDDMYVDQYINSTMGDYVAAGPLKLTKKGSVWNCFARKSGTLTQGGKCANEIKAGETYNLKIESNSDGYACTFGNEETITGGFDFKLTSVDSEYVYVGMYVARSADVTFSNVKLVVDGREITAAGEPENPTPGEPENPAPGEPENPAPGEPENPAPAEPEKPAPEQPAEPETPAEQPATEPVVSDNNGVKTGDSYHIVWYIAAMTLTAGIACVELKRKKIFDK
;
A
#
# COMPACT_ATOMS: atom_id res chain seq x y z
N MET A 1 70.51 31.36 50.29
CA MET A 1 69.61 30.21 50.08
C MET A 1 68.40 30.52 49.11
N LYS A 2 68.14 31.76 48.68
CA LYS A 2 67.04 32.11 47.79
C LYS A 2 67.27 31.84 46.27
N ASN A 3 68.51 31.71 45.81
CA ASN A 3 68.79 31.55 44.36
C ASN A 3 68.88 30.08 43.87
N LYS A 4 69.00 29.09 44.74
CA LYS A 4 69.04 27.69 44.34
C LYS A 4 67.64 27.12 44.05
N ASN A 5 66.62 27.63 44.72
CA ASN A 5 65.21 27.20 44.50
C ASN A 5 64.59 27.78 43.23
N ARG A 6 64.98 28.99 42.81
CA ARG A 6 64.50 29.59 41.54
C ARG A 6 65.05 28.84 40.32
N ARG A 7 66.26 28.34 40.32
CA ARG A 7 66.81 27.55 39.20
C ARG A 7 66.18 26.16 39.11
N ARG A 8 65.84 25.52 40.26
CA ARG A 8 65.17 24.20 40.25
C ARG A 8 63.71 24.32 39.78
N ILE A 9 62.99 25.39 40.11
CA ILE A 9 61.62 25.62 39.65
C ILE A 9 61.59 25.98 38.15
N SER A 10 62.59 26.76 37.66
CA SER A 10 62.73 27.06 36.24
C SER A 10 63.05 25.84 35.38
N CYS A 11 63.93 24.91 35.85
CA CYS A 11 64.17 23.66 35.13
C CYS A 11 63.02 22.68 35.17
N LEU A 12 62.20 22.64 36.23
CA LEU A 12 60.98 21.81 36.30
C LEU A 12 59.91 22.34 35.40
N LEU A 13 59.70 23.67 35.32
CA LEU A 13 58.73 24.29 34.40
C LEU A 13 59.14 24.14 32.93
N SER A 14 60.46 24.19 32.61
CA SER A 14 60.90 23.94 31.22
C SER A 14 60.84 22.45 30.85
N ALA A 15 61.01 21.50 31.76
CA ALA A 15 60.82 20.08 31.51
C ALA A 15 59.34 19.69 31.34
N VAL A 16 58.44 20.31 32.11
CA VAL A 16 57.00 20.13 31.97
C VAL A 16 56.47 20.75 30.66
N LEU A 17 57.01 21.92 30.24
CA LEU A 17 56.64 22.53 28.97
C LEU A 17 57.14 21.76 27.75
N LEU A 18 58.32 21.13 27.84
CA LEU A 18 58.85 20.22 26.81
C LEU A 18 58.10 18.87 26.77
N LEU A 19 57.63 18.38 27.91
CA LEU A 19 56.80 17.17 27.94
C LEU A 19 55.38 17.42 27.37
N VAL A 20 54.81 18.62 27.56
CA VAL A 20 53.49 19.00 26.99
C VAL A 20 53.60 19.28 25.49
N MET A 21 54.76 19.76 25.00
CA MET A 21 54.96 19.95 23.55
C MET A 21 55.32 18.66 22.81
N SER A 22 55.80 17.61 23.48
CA SER A 22 56.03 16.31 22.83
C SER A 22 54.81 15.40 22.77
N PHE A 23 53.69 15.75 23.43
CA PHE A 23 52.42 15.08 23.29
C PHE A 23 51.44 15.82 22.36
N GLY A 24 51.83 16.93 21.73
CA GLY A 24 50.96 17.82 20.99
C GLY A 24 50.95 17.65 19.46
N PHE A 25 51.66 16.71 18.85
CA PHE A 25 51.63 16.47 17.41
C PHE A 25 51.67 14.96 17.08
N GLY A 26 50.93 14.15 17.82
CA GLY A 26 50.42 12.91 17.29
C GLY A 26 49.20 13.27 16.46
N THR A 27 49.35 13.44 15.17
CA THR A 27 48.22 13.26 14.26
C THR A 27 47.74 11.84 14.47
N PHE A 28 46.69 11.69 15.30
CA PHE A 28 45.84 10.50 15.18
C PHE A 28 45.25 10.61 13.77
N ALA A 29 45.94 10.04 12.79
CA ALA A 29 45.25 9.51 11.65
C ALA A 29 44.26 8.49 12.24
N ARG A 30 43.03 8.93 12.51
CA ARG A 30 41.89 8.05 12.69
C ARG A 30 41.90 7.27 11.38
N ALA A 31 42.33 6.02 11.42
CA ALA A 31 42.05 5.11 10.35
C ALA A 31 40.53 5.24 10.18
N GLU A 32 40.06 5.78 9.05
CA GLU A 32 38.70 5.59 8.63
C GLU A 32 38.56 4.06 8.64
N GLU A 33 37.84 3.51 9.61
CA GLU A 33 37.29 2.17 9.47
C GLU A 33 36.61 2.20 8.11
N SER A 34 37.17 1.51 7.15
CA SER A 34 36.51 1.31 5.87
C SER A 34 35.22 0.58 6.20
N ASP A 35 34.13 1.32 6.23
CA ASP A 35 32.79 0.73 6.25
C ASP A 35 32.75 -0.22 5.05
N SER A 36 32.83 -1.53 5.33
CA SER A 36 32.85 -2.57 4.31
C SER A 36 31.48 -2.76 3.65
N SER A 37 30.49 -1.95 4.01
CA SER A 37 29.19 -1.96 3.38
C SER A 37 29.28 -1.38 1.97
N LYS A 38 28.58 -2.01 1.02
CA LYS A 38 28.44 -1.49 -0.34
C LYS A 38 27.90 -0.06 -0.31
N PRO A 39 28.31 0.82 -1.24
CA PRO A 39 27.62 2.08 -1.44
C PRO A 39 26.18 1.83 -1.90
N VAL A 40 25.29 2.74 -1.57
CA VAL A 40 23.86 2.59 -1.78
C VAL A 40 23.36 3.54 -2.87
N VAL A 41 22.51 3.03 -3.75
CA VAL A 41 21.63 3.85 -4.60
C VAL A 41 20.27 3.94 -3.92
N TRP A 42 20.06 5.06 -3.23
CA TRP A 42 18.79 5.41 -2.62
C TRP A 42 17.82 5.92 -3.68
N ILE A 43 16.56 5.48 -3.61
CA ILE A 43 15.53 5.93 -4.56
C ILE A 43 14.31 6.37 -3.74
N VAL A 44 13.92 7.63 -3.92
CA VAL A 44 12.75 8.23 -3.30
C VAL A 44 11.81 8.78 -4.37
N GLY A 45 10.53 8.81 -4.07
CA GLY A 45 9.54 9.28 -5.02
C GLY A 45 8.12 8.89 -4.61
N ASP A 46 7.24 8.99 -5.58
CA ASP A 46 5.82 8.67 -5.44
C ASP A 46 5.45 7.29 -5.98
N SER A 47 4.17 7.06 -6.28
CA SER A 47 3.65 5.77 -6.77
C SER A 47 4.24 5.32 -8.11
N THR A 48 4.77 6.23 -8.92
CA THR A 48 5.40 5.87 -10.21
C THR A 48 6.82 5.34 -10.06
N VAL A 49 7.36 5.45 -8.84
CA VAL A 49 8.71 5.01 -8.45
C VAL A 49 8.66 3.82 -7.49
N SER A 50 7.61 3.73 -6.66
CA SER A 50 7.51 2.82 -5.52
C SER A 50 7.29 1.36 -5.90
N ALA A 51 7.57 0.48 -4.93
CA ALA A 51 7.17 -0.92 -4.97
C ALA A 51 5.69 -1.08 -4.55
N PHE A 52 5.03 -2.10 -5.10
CA PHE A 52 3.70 -2.54 -4.69
C PHE A 52 3.77 -4.04 -4.43
N THR A 53 3.62 -4.42 -3.18
CA THR A 53 3.74 -5.82 -2.73
C THR A 53 2.39 -6.47 -2.44
N ASP A 54 1.30 -5.70 -2.51
CA ASP A 54 -0.06 -6.18 -2.29
C ASP A 54 -0.74 -6.62 -3.60
N ASN A 55 -1.76 -7.45 -3.48
CA ASN A 55 -2.55 -7.89 -4.63
C ASN A 55 -3.51 -6.81 -5.15
N TYR A 56 -3.86 -5.83 -4.31
CA TYR A 56 -4.82 -4.81 -4.67
C TYR A 56 -4.32 -3.88 -5.78
N TYR A 57 -3.05 -3.46 -5.68
CA TYR A 57 -2.43 -2.58 -6.67
C TYR A 57 -1.76 -3.33 -7.82
N TYR A 58 -1.69 -4.64 -7.77
CA TYR A 58 -1.15 -5.41 -8.87
C TYR A 58 -1.95 -5.11 -10.16
N PRO A 59 -1.33 -4.89 -11.31
CA PRO A 59 0.09 -5.10 -11.63
C PRO A 59 0.93 -3.80 -11.68
N ARG A 60 0.80 -2.91 -10.70
CA ARG A 60 1.62 -1.68 -10.65
C ARG A 60 3.07 -1.98 -10.31
N TYR A 61 3.98 -1.40 -11.09
CA TYR A 61 5.42 -1.42 -10.85
C TYR A 61 5.98 -0.03 -11.08
N GLY A 62 6.49 0.62 -10.04
CA GLY A 62 7.27 1.84 -10.16
C GLY A 62 8.67 1.55 -10.72
N TRP A 63 9.23 2.47 -11.48
CA TRP A 63 10.54 2.28 -12.11
C TRP A 63 11.69 2.06 -11.12
N GLY A 64 11.58 2.59 -9.91
CA GLY A 64 12.59 2.38 -8.86
C GLY A 64 12.80 0.92 -8.50
N THR A 65 11.81 0.04 -8.72
CA THR A 65 11.89 -1.39 -8.45
C THR A 65 12.72 -2.18 -9.48
N GLN A 66 13.10 -1.54 -10.58
CA GLN A 66 13.76 -2.19 -11.70
C GLN A 66 15.18 -1.66 -11.97
N ILE A 67 15.66 -0.70 -11.17
CA ILE A 67 16.97 -0.05 -11.36
C ILE A 67 18.12 -1.03 -11.20
N ASP A 68 18.04 -1.94 -10.24
CA ASP A 68 19.07 -2.95 -9.99
C ASP A 68 19.37 -3.85 -11.18
N LYS A 69 18.41 -4.04 -12.07
CA LYS A 69 18.59 -4.81 -13.32
C LYS A 69 19.62 -4.20 -14.28
N TYR A 70 19.90 -2.92 -14.12
CA TYR A 70 20.78 -2.15 -15.00
C TYR A 70 22.11 -1.77 -14.33
N LEU A 71 22.36 -2.26 -13.12
CA LEU A 71 23.61 -2.07 -12.39
C LEU A 71 24.42 -3.37 -12.34
N ASP A 72 25.74 -3.25 -12.24
CA ASP A 72 26.67 -4.37 -12.24
C ASP A 72 26.79 -5.09 -10.86
N GLY A 73 25.99 -4.70 -9.89
CA GLY A 73 25.99 -5.26 -8.53
C GLY A 73 26.99 -4.61 -7.57
N THR A 74 27.66 -3.54 -7.97
CA THR A 74 28.55 -2.76 -7.09
C THR A 74 27.78 -2.09 -5.97
N PHE A 75 26.57 -1.62 -6.24
CA PHE A 75 25.70 -0.93 -5.28
C PHE A 75 24.65 -1.84 -4.65
N GLU A 76 24.25 -1.51 -3.45
CA GLU A 76 22.95 -1.90 -2.90
C GLU A 76 21.90 -0.91 -3.44
N VAL A 77 20.76 -1.39 -3.92
CA VAL A 77 19.66 -0.52 -4.37
C VAL A 77 18.55 -0.52 -3.31
N LYS A 78 18.24 0.65 -2.77
CA LYS A 78 17.18 0.86 -1.78
C LYS A 78 16.09 1.75 -2.34
N ASN A 79 15.05 1.12 -2.88
CA ASN A 79 13.85 1.83 -3.29
C ASN A 79 12.91 1.98 -2.09
N ILE A 80 12.90 3.16 -1.50
CA ILE A 80 12.06 3.54 -0.36
C ILE A 80 10.99 4.57 -0.75
N ALA A 81 10.69 4.68 -2.05
CA ALA A 81 9.61 5.52 -2.56
C ALA A 81 8.25 5.03 -2.07
N LEU A 82 7.32 5.96 -1.81
CA LEU A 82 6.00 5.67 -1.25
C LEU A 82 4.87 6.18 -2.13
N SER A 83 3.91 5.31 -2.39
CA SER A 83 2.70 5.65 -3.13
C SER A 83 1.94 6.81 -2.46
N GLY A 84 1.44 7.75 -3.27
CA GLY A 84 0.63 8.89 -2.80
C GLY A 84 1.41 10.03 -2.14
N ARG A 85 2.73 9.97 -2.08
CA ARG A 85 3.56 11.00 -1.48
C ARG A 85 3.98 12.06 -2.49
N SER A 86 4.04 13.31 -2.03
CA SER A 86 4.69 14.43 -2.68
C SER A 86 6.07 14.69 -2.06
N SER A 87 6.86 15.57 -2.66
CA SER A 87 8.18 15.97 -2.14
C SER A 87 8.12 16.52 -0.70
N THR A 88 7.00 17.11 -0.30
CA THR A 88 6.81 17.63 1.05
C THR A 88 6.16 16.62 1.99
N SER A 89 5.13 15.88 1.55
CA SER A 89 4.43 14.95 2.44
C SER A 89 5.24 13.71 2.82
N TYR A 90 6.20 13.32 2.00
CA TYR A 90 7.12 12.21 2.26
C TYR A 90 8.02 12.46 3.49
N THR A 91 8.27 13.71 3.85
CA THR A 91 9.13 14.06 5.01
C THR A 91 8.55 13.63 6.36
N ALA A 92 7.27 13.29 6.41
CA ALA A 92 6.61 12.82 7.63
C ALA A 92 6.69 11.29 7.82
N ASP A 93 7.21 10.56 6.84
CA ASP A 93 7.27 9.10 6.85
C ASP A 93 8.57 8.58 7.48
N LYS A 94 8.54 7.33 7.97
CA LYS A 94 9.74 6.67 8.56
C LYS A 94 10.86 6.48 7.53
N GLU A 95 10.50 6.27 6.27
CA GLU A 95 11.43 6.09 5.16
C GLU A 95 12.26 7.36 4.90
N TYR A 96 11.70 8.54 5.13
CA TYR A 96 12.46 9.78 5.08
C TYR A 96 13.52 9.83 6.20
N ASN A 97 13.17 9.41 7.41
CA ASN A 97 14.13 9.35 8.51
C ASN A 97 15.22 8.29 8.23
N GLU A 98 14.85 7.16 7.63
CA GLU A 98 15.81 6.13 7.17
C GLU A 98 16.78 6.71 6.14
N LEU A 99 16.27 7.43 5.14
CA LEU A 99 17.09 8.12 4.14
C LEU A 99 18.11 9.06 4.80
N ILE A 100 17.62 9.99 5.63
CA ILE A 100 18.48 11.01 6.26
C ILE A 100 19.54 10.40 7.17
N ALA A 101 19.21 9.34 7.90
CA ALA A 101 20.15 8.65 8.78
C ALA A 101 21.12 7.72 8.03
N GLY A 102 20.71 7.18 6.88
CA GLY A 102 21.44 6.16 6.14
C GLY A 102 22.38 6.67 5.06
N MET A 103 22.13 7.86 4.51
CA MET A 103 22.96 8.44 3.45
C MET A 103 24.40 8.70 3.93
N LYS A 104 25.38 8.33 3.11
CA LYS A 104 26.79 8.53 3.38
C LYS A 104 27.57 8.87 2.12
N LYS A 105 28.81 9.29 2.32
CA LYS A 105 29.75 9.62 1.23
C LYS A 105 29.93 8.42 0.29
N GLY A 106 29.74 8.67 -1.00
CA GLY A 106 29.85 7.66 -2.05
C GLY A 106 28.51 6.99 -2.41
N ASP A 107 27.43 7.31 -1.69
CA ASP A 107 26.08 6.91 -2.08
C ASP A 107 25.54 7.81 -3.19
N PHE A 108 24.43 7.36 -3.80
CA PHE A 108 23.65 8.10 -4.78
C PHE A 108 22.20 8.21 -4.30
N LEU A 109 21.54 9.33 -4.66
CA LEU A 109 20.13 9.55 -4.37
C LEU A 109 19.39 9.93 -5.65
N LEU A 110 18.49 9.06 -6.12
CA LEU A 110 17.56 9.35 -7.22
C LEU A 110 16.25 9.87 -6.65
N VAL A 111 15.80 11.04 -7.12
CA VAL A 111 14.60 11.72 -6.62
C VAL A 111 13.56 11.84 -7.72
N GLY A 112 12.40 11.18 -7.56
CA GLY A 112 11.33 11.12 -8.56
C GLY A 112 9.96 11.49 -8.00
N PHE A 113 9.73 12.78 -7.72
CA PHE A 113 8.44 13.34 -7.29
C PHE A 113 7.80 14.21 -8.40
N GLY A 114 6.51 14.51 -8.24
CA GLY A 114 5.77 15.43 -9.08
C GLY A 114 4.28 15.10 -9.19
N HIS A 115 3.90 13.82 -9.38
CA HIS A 115 2.49 13.41 -9.56
C HIS A 115 1.54 13.78 -8.41
N ASN A 116 2.06 13.94 -7.21
CA ASN A 116 1.27 14.33 -6.04
C ASN A 116 1.51 15.77 -5.61
N ASP A 117 2.64 16.36 -5.99
CA ASP A 117 2.95 17.77 -5.75
C ASP A 117 1.98 18.72 -6.45
N GLU A 118 1.42 18.30 -7.59
CA GLU A 118 0.42 19.05 -8.37
C GLU A 118 -1.01 18.94 -7.83
N LYS A 119 -1.25 18.18 -6.75
CA LYS A 119 -2.58 17.99 -6.18
C LYS A 119 -2.89 19.05 -5.14
N ALA A 120 -3.98 19.78 -5.35
CA ALA A 120 -4.40 20.91 -4.52
C ALA A 120 -4.83 20.56 -3.08
N GLU A 121 -4.68 19.28 -2.65
CA GLU A 121 -5.02 18.91 -1.27
C GLU A 121 -3.94 19.34 -0.29
N SER A 122 -4.38 19.79 0.87
CA SER A 122 -3.47 20.19 1.95
C SER A 122 -2.50 19.08 2.33
N GLY A 123 -1.22 19.40 2.46
CA GLY A 123 -0.16 18.50 2.87
C GLY A 123 0.60 17.80 1.72
N ARG A 124 0.09 17.84 0.48
CA ARG A 124 0.82 17.32 -0.69
C ARG A 124 1.27 18.40 -1.66
N TYR A 125 0.50 19.46 -1.77
CA TYR A 125 0.70 20.51 -2.75
C TYR A 125 2.00 21.28 -2.53
N THR A 126 2.73 21.54 -3.62
CA THR A 126 3.86 22.47 -3.69
C THR A 126 3.70 23.35 -4.92
N ASN A 127 4.10 24.63 -4.81
CA ASN A 127 3.96 25.57 -5.93
C ASN A 127 4.99 25.25 -7.04
N PRO A 128 4.58 24.96 -8.28
CA PRO A 128 5.50 24.69 -9.39
C PRO A 128 6.32 25.93 -9.79
N ASN A 129 5.85 27.13 -9.45
CA ASN A 129 6.56 28.37 -9.70
C ASN A 129 7.47 28.76 -8.52
N GLY A 130 8.53 29.46 -8.80
CA GLY A 130 9.54 29.85 -7.81
C GLY A 130 10.79 28.98 -7.89
N ASP A 131 11.89 29.54 -7.40
CA ASP A 131 13.18 28.86 -7.32
C ASP A 131 13.36 28.11 -5.98
N TYR A 132 14.51 27.49 -5.78
CA TYR A 132 14.84 26.74 -4.57
C TYR A 132 14.94 27.58 -3.29
N LYS A 133 14.95 28.92 -3.39
CA LYS A 133 14.95 29.86 -2.26
C LYS A 133 13.54 30.33 -1.91
N THR A 134 12.57 30.08 -2.78
CA THR A 134 11.18 30.49 -2.61
C THR A 134 10.44 29.47 -1.74
N ALA A 135 10.21 29.81 -0.49
CA ALA A 135 9.51 28.93 0.46
C ALA A 135 8.15 28.47 -0.09
N GLY A 136 7.86 27.16 0.01
CA GLY A 136 6.63 26.54 -0.49
C GLY A 136 6.65 26.21 -1.98
N SER A 137 7.71 26.58 -2.73
CA SER A 137 7.87 26.11 -4.10
C SER A 137 8.28 24.63 -4.15
N PHE A 138 7.98 23.98 -5.26
CA PHE A 138 8.42 22.60 -5.52
C PHE A 138 9.95 22.49 -5.53
N ALA A 139 10.63 23.46 -6.17
CA ALA A 139 12.09 23.52 -6.17
C ALA A 139 12.67 23.70 -4.76
N ASN A 140 12.04 24.49 -3.89
CA ASN A 140 12.45 24.65 -2.50
C ASN A 140 12.27 23.35 -1.70
N SER A 141 11.14 22.66 -1.88
CA SER A 141 10.90 21.37 -1.23
C SER A 141 11.96 20.34 -1.61
N LEU A 142 12.29 20.20 -2.91
CA LEU A 142 13.34 19.31 -3.39
C LEU A 142 14.72 19.66 -2.85
N TYR A 143 15.03 20.96 -2.79
CA TYR A 143 16.32 21.44 -2.28
C TYR A 143 16.49 21.20 -0.78
N GLU A 144 15.58 21.70 0.03
CA GLU A 144 15.72 21.66 1.50
C GLU A 144 15.61 20.23 2.04
N ASN A 145 14.72 19.40 1.46
CA ASN A 145 14.44 18.07 2.00
C ASN A 145 15.33 16.97 1.41
N TYR A 146 15.89 17.13 0.21
CA TYR A 146 16.64 16.03 -0.43
C TYR A 146 18.05 16.44 -0.86
N ILE A 147 18.20 17.54 -1.63
CA ILE A 147 19.50 17.89 -2.20
C ILE A 147 20.48 18.33 -1.12
N LYS A 148 20.07 19.26 -0.28
CA LYS A 148 20.90 19.83 0.77
C LYS A 148 21.37 18.81 1.83
N PRO A 149 20.50 17.93 2.39
CA PRO A 149 20.96 16.88 3.29
C PRO A 149 21.83 15.84 2.60
N ALA A 150 21.53 15.44 1.35
CA ALA A 150 22.36 14.50 0.60
C ALA A 150 23.77 15.06 0.35
N GLN A 151 23.87 16.32 -0.10
CA GLN A 151 25.16 16.99 -0.27
C GLN A 151 25.95 17.09 1.04
N ALA A 152 25.28 17.35 2.16
CA ALA A 152 25.90 17.37 3.48
C ALA A 152 26.44 16.00 3.90
N ALA A 153 25.80 14.91 3.50
CA ALA A 153 26.24 13.54 3.71
C ALA A 153 27.35 13.10 2.73
N GLY A 154 27.59 13.85 1.66
CA GLY A 154 28.51 13.47 0.57
C GLY A 154 27.90 12.50 -0.43
N THR A 155 26.57 12.41 -0.47
CA THR A 155 25.79 11.61 -1.41
C THR A 155 25.55 12.41 -2.69
N THR A 156 25.71 11.78 -3.85
CA THR A 156 25.47 12.40 -5.16
C THR A 156 23.98 12.30 -5.53
N VAL A 157 23.35 13.44 -5.84
CA VAL A 157 21.93 13.50 -6.19
C VAL A 157 21.72 13.49 -7.71
N VAL A 158 20.72 12.75 -8.17
CA VAL A 158 20.17 12.79 -9.52
C VAL A 158 18.67 13.06 -9.43
N LEU A 159 18.21 14.12 -10.06
CA LEU A 159 16.79 14.46 -10.13
C LEU A 159 16.15 13.78 -11.34
N CYS A 160 14.93 13.28 -11.17
CA CYS A 160 14.13 12.72 -12.27
C CYS A 160 12.82 13.53 -12.36
N THR A 161 12.50 14.06 -13.55
CA THR A 161 11.18 14.64 -13.77
C THR A 161 10.10 13.55 -13.75
N PRO A 162 8.84 13.87 -13.42
CA PRO A 162 7.77 12.86 -13.42
C PRO A 162 7.57 12.25 -14.81
N ILE A 163 7.25 10.95 -14.87
CA ILE A 163 6.85 10.31 -16.13
C ILE A 163 5.52 10.89 -16.60
N VAL A 164 5.27 10.92 -17.93
CA VAL A 164 3.97 11.40 -18.44
C VAL A 164 2.82 10.49 -18.02
N ARG A 165 1.60 11.06 -17.92
CA ARG A 165 0.37 10.26 -17.92
C ARG A 165 0.01 9.86 -19.33
N ARG A 166 -0.46 8.65 -19.51
CA ARG A 166 -0.89 8.13 -20.79
C ARG A 166 -2.03 8.98 -21.38
N THR A 167 -1.93 9.36 -22.64
CA THR A 167 -3.05 9.86 -23.43
C THR A 167 -3.73 8.71 -24.18
N GLY A 168 -5.05 8.70 -24.21
CA GLY A 168 -5.82 7.63 -24.87
C GLY A 168 -5.90 7.78 -26.39
N ASP A 169 -5.69 8.98 -26.90
CA ASP A 169 -5.84 9.36 -28.31
C ASP A 169 -4.55 9.89 -28.96
N GLY A 170 -3.45 9.96 -28.19
CA GLY A 170 -2.17 10.51 -28.68
C GLY A 170 -2.07 12.03 -28.58
N ASN A 171 -3.11 12.73 -28.12
CA ASN A 171 -3.07 14.17 -27.93
C ASN A 171 -2.60 14.52 -26.52
N TRP A 172 -1.56 15.33 -26.43
CA TRP A 172 -0.99 15.74 -25.16
C TRP A 172 -1.68 16.98 -24.61
N SER A 173 -2.07 16.92 -23.34
CA SER A 173 -2.58 18.07 -22.58
C SER A 173 -1.67 18.38 -21.41
N ASP A 174 -1.90 19.53 -20.79
CA ASP A 174 -1.18 19.99 -19.60
C ASP A 174 -1.18 18.93 -18.49
N ASN A 175 -2.31 18.26 -18.26
CA ASN A 175 -2.41 17.21 -17.24
C ASN A 175 -1.49 16.01 -17.51
N GLN A 176 -1.32 15.59 -18.77
CA GLN A 176 -0.39 14.51 -19.08
C GLN A 176 1.07 14.93 -18.90
N LEU A 177 1.38 16.20 -19.06
CA LEU A 177 2.73 16.76 -19.04
C LEU A 177 3.09 17.44 -17.70
N HIS A 178 2.24 17.32 -16.67
CA HIS A 178 2.46 17.92 -15.35
C HIS A 178 2.63 19.45 -15.38
N VAL A 179 1.83 20.09 -16.23
CA VAL A 179 1.74 21.55 -16.32
C VAL A 179 0.40 21.99 -15.72
N THR A 180 0.44 22.99 -14.87
CA THR A 180 -0.78 23.59 -14.35
C THR A 180 -1.42 24.47 -15.42
N GLY A 181 -2.72 24.27 -15.68
CA GLY A 181 -3.47 25.07 -16.63
C GLY A 181 -3.66 26.53 -16.16
N THR A 182 -4.26 27.35 -17.02
CA THR A 182 -4.53 28.78 -16.77
C THR A 182 -5.61 29.05 -15.73
N SER A 183 -6.24 28.02 -15.15
CA SER A 183 -7.34 28.12 -14.19
C SER A 183 -7.02 27.41 -12.86
N GLY A 184 -5.86 27.61 -12.31
CA GLY A 184 -5.44 27.05 -11.02
C GLY A 184 -4.95 28.13 -10.06
N GLU A 185 -4.62 27.71 -8.85
CA GLU A 185 -4.01 28.59 -7.84
C GLU A 185 -2.66 29.18 -8.32
N PHE A 186 -1.99 28.48 -9.29
CA PHE A 186 -0.71 28.92 -9.86
C PHE A 186 -0.75 28.75 -11.38
N GLU A 187 -1.00 29.84 -12.06
CA GLU A 187 -1.10 29.86 -13.52
C GLU A 187 0.22 29.51 -14.19
N GLY A 188 0.17 28.62 -15.20
CA GLY A 188 1.26 28.33 -16.12
C GLY A 188 2.50 27.68 -15.50
N GLY A 189 2.37 27.01 -14.35
CA GLY A 189 3.47 26.30 -13.68
C GLY A 189 3.74 24.93 -14.33
N SER A 190 5.01 24.54 -14.38
CA SER A 190 5.46 23.24 -14.89
C SER A 190 6.37 22.56 -13.88
N TYR A 191 5.93 21.42 -13.35
CA TYR A 191 6.74 20.62 -12.41
C TYR A 191 8.01 20.07 -13.07
N PRO A 192 7.97 19.53 -14.30
CA PRO A 192 9.20 19.12 -15.00
C PRO A 192 10.17 20.29 -15.17
N GLN A 193 9.68 21.45 -15.61
CA GLN A 193 10.55 22.61 -15.84
C GLN A 193 11.17 23.14 -14.53
N ALA A 194 10.43 23.06 -13.41
CA ALA A 194 10.95 23.42 -12.09
C ALA A 194 12.16 22.54 -11.69
N ILE A 195 12.09 21.22 -11.94
CA ILE A 195 13.20 20.28 -11.72
C ILE A 195 14.39 20.61 -12.64
N ILE A 196 14.15 20.85 -13.93
CA ILE A 196 15.19 21.19 -14.90
C ILE A 196 15.91 22.48 -14.49
N ASN A 197 15.17 23.52 -14.12
CA ASN A 197 15.73 24.78 -13.64
C ASN A 197 16.55 24.57 -12.35
N LEU A 198 16.01 23.82 -11.40
CA LEU A 198 16.68 23.49 -10.13
C LEU A 198 18.02 22.77 -10.38
N GLY A 199 18.03 21.75 -11.25
CA GLY A 199 19.25 21.04 -11.61
C GLY A 199 20.29 21.95 -12.25
N LYS A 200 19.86 22.86 -13.14
CA LYS A 200 20.74 23.86 -13.75
C LYS A 200 21.30 24.84 -12.72
N ASP A 201 20.47 25.37 -11.84
CA ASP A 201 20.87 26.36 -10.83
C ASP A 201 21.86 25.81 -9.80
N LEU A 202 21.74 24.52 -9.46
CA LEU A 202 22.55 23.84 -8.46
C LEU A 202 23.63 22.92 -9.06
N ASN A 203 23.73 22.83 -10.38
CA ASN A 203 24.60 21.88 -11.08
C ASN A 203 24.37 20.43 -10.64
N VAL A 204 23.10 20.03 -10.50
CA VAL A 204 22.66 18.67 -10.17
C VAL A 204 22.19 17.99 -11.45
N PRO A 205 22.64 16.75 -11.76
CA PRO A 205 22.17 16.00 -12.93
C PRO A 205 20.65 15.82 -12.93
N VAL A 206 20.03 15.99 -14.10
CA VAL A 206 18.59 15.79 -14.30
C VAL A 206 18.33 14.78 -15.40
N VAL A 207 17.55 13.76 -15.11
CA VAL A 207 16.95 12.86 -16.08
C VAL A 207 15.55 13.38 -16.40
N ASP A 208 15.37 13.89 -17.62
CA ASP A 208 14.08 14.43 -18.06
C ASP A 208 13.13 13.30 -18.49
N MET A 209 12.58 12.60 -17.48
CA MET A 209 11.66 11.48 -17.72
C MET A 209 10.37 11.91 -18.39
N THR A 210 9.93 13.16 -18.24
CA THR A 210 8.75 13.68 -18.94
C THR A 210 8.96 13.67 -20.45
N SER A 211 10.07 14.22 -20.92
CA SER A 211 10.40 14.21 -22.35
C SER A 211 10.67 12.79 -22.88
N LEU A 212 11.44 11.99 -22.13
CA LEU A 212 11.80 10.63 -22.54
C LEU A 212 10.59 9.69 -22.63
N THR A 213 9.68 9.76 -21.68
CA THR A 213 8.46 8.93 -21.71
C THR A 213 7.44 9.45 -22.71
N LYS A 214 7.39 10.77 -22.94
CA LYS A 214 6.60 11.33 -24.05
C LYS A 214 7.08 10.80 -25.41
N GLU A 215 8.38 10.86 -25.66
CA GLU A 215 8.97 10.35 -26.89
C GLU A 215 8.73 8.84 -27.07
N LEU A 216 8.88 8.06 -26.01
CA LEU A 216 8.55 6.63 -26.02
C LEU A 216 7.09 6.40 -26.42
N TYR A 217 6.15 7.15 -25.82
CA TYR A 217 4.73 6.98 -26.07
C TYR A 217 4.34 7.42 -27.48
N ASP A 218 4.93 8.51 -27.96
CA ASP A 218 4.75 8.97 -29.36
C ASP A 218 5.27 7.93 -30.36
N SER A 219 6.39 7.27 -30.04
CA SER A 219 6.97 6.24 -30.90
C SER A 219 6.15 4.94 -30.95
N LEU A 220 5.49 4.58 -29.85
CA LEU A 220 4.64 3.39 -29.77
C LEU A 220 3.23 3.64 -30.34
N GLY A 221 2.74 4.85 -30.23
CA GLY A 221 1.37 5.21 -30.55
C GLY A 221 0.36 4.87 -29.43
N ALA A 222 -0.75 5.59 -29.38
CA ALA A 222 -1.72 5.54 -28.28
C ALA A 222 -2.26 4.13 -27.98
N SER A 223 -2.46 3.29 -29.00
CA SER A 223 -2.96 1.91 -28.84
C SER A 223 -1.95 1.01 -28.14
N GLU A 224 -0.65 1.11 -28.48
CA GLU A 224 0.38 0.23 -27.93
C GLU A 224 0.82 0.66 -26.52
N THR A 225 0.69 1.93 -26.17
CA THR A 225 1.03 2.42 -24.81
C THR A 225 0.19 1.78 -23.71
N VAL A 226 -0.99 1.23 -24.01
CA VAL A 226 -1.79 0.43 -23.07
C VAL A 226 -0.96 -0.70 -22.44
N ASN A 227 -0.09 -1.31 -23.24
CA ASN A 227 0.73 -2.43 -22.80
C ASN A 227 1.81 -2.06 -21.76
N LEU A 228 2.13 -0.77 -21.59
CA LEU A 228 3.05 -0.28 -20.57
C LEU A 228 2.36 -0.04 -19.22
N HIS A 229 1.03 -0.01 -19.20
CA HIS A 229 0.25 0.45 -18.06
C HIS A 229 -0.38 -0.69 -17.26
N ALA A 230 -0.58 -0.40 -15.98
CA ALA A 230 -1.42 -1.21 -15.11
C ALA A 230 -2.90 -1.04 -15.50
N TRP A 231 -3.74 -1.88 -14.95
CA TRP A 231 -5.18 -1.70 -14.97
C TRP A 231 -5.68 -1.29 -13.58
N THR A 232 -6.91 -0.81 -13.50
CA THR A 232 -7.53 -0.55 -12.20
C THR A 232 -7.80 -1.88 -11.51
N SER A 233 -7.59 -1.94 -10.21
CA SER A 233 -7.67 -3.16 -9.39
C SER A 233 -8.94 -4.00 -9.58
N SER A 234 -10.07 -3.35 -9.83
CA SER A 234 -11.36 -4.04 -9.98
C SER A 234 -11.76 -4.33 -11.44
N LYS A 235 -11.01 -3.82 -12.41
CA LYS A 235 -11.37 -3.88 -13.84
C LYS A 235 -10.13 -3.99 -14.71
N PRO A 236 -9.66 -5.21 -15.02
CA PRO A 236 -8.48 -5.40 -15.87
C PRO A 236 -8.60 -4.75 -17.25
N GLU A 237 -9.80 -4.55 -17.77
CA GLU A 237 -10.10 -3.83 -19.01
C GLU A 237 -10.00 -2.30 -18.90
N SER A 238 -9.90 -1.76 -17.68
CA SER A 238 -9.78 -0.32 -17.42
C SER A 238 -8.31 0.04 -17.20
N VAL A 239 -7.71 0.71 -18.18
CA VAL A 239 -6.29 1.12 -18.11
C VAL A 239 -6.10 2.21 -17.05
N ASP A 240 -5.09 2.02 -16.19
CA ASP A 240 -4.60 3.06 -15.30
C ASP A 240 -3.62 3.96 -16.09
N ASN A 241 -4.09 5.14 -16.45
CA ASN A 241 -3.30 6.07 -17.28
C ASN A 241 -2.11 6.72 -16.54
N THR A 242 -1.91 6.42 -15.24
CA THR A 242 -0.83 6.97 -14.41
C THR A 242 0.25 5.93 -14.12
N HIS A 243 -0.15 4.73 -13.71
CA HIS A 243 0.78 3.72 -13.20
C HIS A 243 1.16 2.69 -14.25
N THR A 244 2.43 2.33 -14.27
CA THR A 244 2.98 1.33 -15.18
C THR A 244 2.89 -0.09 -14.61
N ASN A 245 2.82 -1.09 -15.48
CA ASN A 245 3.04 -2.49 -15.14
C ASN A 245 4.54 -2.83 -15.19
N ILE A 246 4.89 -4.12 -15.03
CA ILE A 246 6.29 -4.58 -15.01
C ILE A 246 7.06 -4.18 -16.27
N TRP A 247 6.46 -4.25 -17.47
CA TRP A 247 7.12 -3.83 -18.69
C TRP A 247 7.36 -2.33 -18.70
N GLY A 248 6.34 -1.51 -18.37
CA GLY A 248 6.48 -0.06 -18.30
C GLY A 248 7.47 0.38 -17.24
N GLY A 249 7.42 -0.22 -16.03
CA GLY A 249 8.38 0.05 -14.96
C GLY A 249 9.83 -0.29 -15.37
N THR A 250 10.03 -1.44 -16.02
CA THR A 250 11.34 -1.85 -16.54
C THR A 250 11.84 -0.91 -17.64
N TYR A 251 10.94 -0.46 -18.53
CA TYR A 251 11.31 0.47 -19.59
C TYR A 251 11.72 1.85 -19.02
N ASN A 252 10.97 2.35 -18.05
CA ASN A 252 11.30 3.61 -17.38
C ASN A 252 12.63 3.52 -16.63
N ALA A 253 12.92 2.41 -15.94
CA ALA A 253 14.23 2.18 -15.30
C ALA A 253 15.38 2.15 -16.33
N TYR A 254 15.15 1.54 -17.50
CA TYR A 254 16.10 1.59 -18.63
C TYR A 254 16.37 3.03 -19.08
N LEU A 255 15.33 3.85 -19.25
CA LEU A 255 15.49 5.25 -19.64
C LEU A 255 16.27 6.05 -18.59
N VAL A 256 15.95 5.86 -17.30
CA VAL A 256 16.66 6.51 -16.19
C VAL A 256 18.16 6.16 -16.23
N THR A 257 18.48 4.87 -16.23
CA THR A 257 19.88 4.40 -16.14
C THR A 257 20.67 4.74 -17.41
N LYS A 258 20.08 4.57 -18.60
CA LYS A 258 20.68 4.99 -19.86
C LYS A 258 21.06 6.47 -19.85
N THR A 259 20.15 7.34 -19.40
CA THR A 259 20.40 8.78 -19.34
C THR A 259 21.44 9.14 -18.28
N ILE A 260 21.45 8.49 -17.11
CA ILE A 260 22.52 8.66 -16.10
C ILE A 260 23.88 8.33 -16.69
N LYS A 261 23.97 7.26 -17.51
CA LYS A 261 25.21 6.88 -18.22
C LYS A 261 25.60 7.93 -19.25
N GLU A 262 24.65 8.44 -20.04
CA GLU A 262 24.87 9.50 -21.05
C GLU A 262 25.29 10.83 -20.42
N LEU A 263 24.73 11.18 -19.27
CA LEU A 263 25.12 12.34 -18.46
C LEU A 263 26.49 12.18 -17.79
N ASN A 264 27.06 10.98 -17.87
CA ASN A 264 28.34 10.61 -17.25
C ASN A 264 28.41 10.98 -15.77
N VAL A 265 27.37 10.60 -15.01
CA VAL A 265 27.34 10.83 -13.56
C VAL A 265 28.46 10.03 -12.90
N ALA A 266 29.52 10.73 -12.54
CA ALA A 266 30.77 10.11 -12.07
C ALA A 266 30.55 9.20 -10.85
N GLY A 267 31.11 8.00 -10.87
CA GLY A 267 31.00 6.99 -9.83
C GLY A 267 29.70 6.14 -9.92
N LEU A 268 28.74 6.50 -10.79
CA LEU A 268 27.55 5.69 -11.05
C LEU A 268 27.51 5.22 -12.52
N ALA A 269 27.84 6.09 -13.45
CA ALA A 269 27.74 5.81 -14.89
C ALA A 269 28.58 4.60 -15.33
N GLU A 270 29.75 4.40 -14.71
CA GLU A 270 30.68 3.31 -14.99
C GLU A 270 30.13 1.93 -14.58
N HIS A 271 29.18 1.92 -13.65
CA HIS A 271 28.55 0.73 -13.10
C HIS A 271 27.19 0.41 -13.73
N ILE A 272 26.77 1.20 -14.73
CA ILE A 272 25.57 0.94 -15.51
C ILE A 272 25.93 0.03 -16.67
N ILE A 273 25.34 -1.16 -16.70
CA ILE A 273 25.57 -2.15 -17.76
C ILE A 273 24.98 -1.68 -19.09
N ASP A 274 25.62 -2.11 -20.21
CA ASP A 274 25.07 -1.86 -21.54
C ASP A 274 23.90 -2.80 -21.78
N ALA A 275 22.70 -2.24 -21.76
CA ALA A 275 21.46 -2.97 -22.00
C ALA A 275 20.73 -2.44 -23.23
N LYS A 276 19.97 -3.33 -23.86
CA LYS A 276 19.00 -2.94 -24.90
C LYS A 276 17.69 -2.53 -24.22
N ALA A 277 16.89 -1.72 -24.93
CA ALA A 277 15.54 -1.43 -24.51
C ALA A 277 14.77 -2.73 -24.22
N PRO A 278 14.01 -2.81 -23.12
CA PRO A 278 13.31 -4.03 -22.74
C PRO A 278 12.22 -4.39 -23.76
N THR A 279 12.10 -5.68 -24.03
CA THR A 279 11.00 -6.21 -24.82
C THR A 279 9.74 -6.30 -23.97
N LYS A 280 8.56 -6.33 -24.61
CA LYS A 280 7.27 -6.50 -23.95
C LYS A 280 7.30 -7.75 -23.06
N SER A 281 6.89 -7.59 -21.80
CA SER A 281 6.74 -8.66 -20.84
C SER A 281 5.26 -8.95 -20.60
N ASP A 282 4.92 -10.22 -20.44
CA ASP A 282 3.58 -10.62 -20.04
C ASP A 282 3.32 -10.18 -18.58
N VAL A 283 2.13 -9.65 -18.36
CA VAL A 283 1.65 -9.35 -17.01
C VAL A 283 0.97 -10.60 -16.46
N LEU A 284 1.49 -11.11 -15.35
CA LEU A 284 0.93 -12.29 -14.70
C LEU A 284 -0.47 -11.98 -14.14
N LYS A 285 -1.31 -13.00 -14.03
CA LYS A 285 -2.68 -12.86 -13.47
C LYS A 285 -2.68 -12.61 -11.97
N SER A 286 -1.65 -13.08 -11.26
CA SER A 286 -1.46 -12.90 -9.82
C SER A 286 -0.11 -12.25 -9.55
N ASN A 287 -0.01 -11.50 -8.47
CA ASN A 287 1.23 -10.85 -8.06
C ASN A 287 2.24 -11.91 -7.54
N PRO A 288 3.38 -12.14 -8.25
CA PRO A 288 4.39 -13.09 -7.79
C PRO A 288 5.16 -12.58 -6.55
N ASP A 289 5.11 -11.27 -6.30
CA ASP A 289 5.79 -10.62 -5.19
C ASP A 289 4.84 -10.42 -3.99
N TYR A 290 3.61 -10.96 -4.08
CA TYR A 290 2.66 -10.85 -2.98
C TYR A 290 3.23 -11.44 -1.70
N LYS A 291 3.29 -10.58 -0.71
CA LYS A 291 3.61 -10.98 0.65
C LYS A 291 2.41 -10.69 1.52
N GLU A 292 2.08 -11.62 2.39
CA GLU A 292 1.13 -11.33 3.45
C GLU A 292 1.56 -10.05 4.16
N SER A 293 0.61 -9.16 4.42
CA SER A 293 0.87 -7.83 4.94
C SER A 293 1.84 -7.83 6.13
N GLU A 294 3.01 -7.24 5.93
CA GLU A 294 3.98 -7.02 7.02
C GLU A 294 3.47 -5.99 8.04
N TYR A 295 2.40 -5.27 7.71
CA TYR A 295 1.81 -4.29 8.63
C TYR A 295 1.38 -4.92 9.96
N SER A 296 0.85 -6.15 9.91
CA SER A 296 0.60 -6.92 11.11
C SER A 296 1.88 -7.41 11.79
N ASN A 297 3.03 -7.45 11.08
CA ASN A 297 4.30 -7.92 11.61
C ASN A 297 5.04 -6.86 12.41
N ASP A 298 5.00 -5.60 12.01
CA ASP A 298 5.62 -4.48 12.74
C ASP A 298 5.04 -4.31 14.15
N LEU A 299 3.88 -4.89 14.38
CA LEU A 299 3.17 -4.82 15.65
C LEU A 299 3.13 -6.17 16.38
N LYS A 300 3.67 -7.25 15.79
CA LYS A 300 3.70 -8.61 16.36
C LYS A 300 4.37 -8.69 17.73
N ASP A 301 5.40 -7.90 17.91
CA ASP A 301 6.22 -7.91 19.11
C ASP A 301 5.81 -6.82 20.10
N SER A 302 4.75 -6.07 19.80
CA SER A 302 4.24 -5.08 20.72
C SER A 302 3.33 -5.75 21.76
N GLU A 303 3.40 -5.30 23.01
CA GLU A 303 2.50 -5.72 24.10
C GLU A 303 1.00 -5.50 23.82
N LEU A 304 0.69 -4.85 22.68
CA LEU A 304 -0.67 -4.59 22.21
C LEU A 304 -1.36 -5.79 21.56
N TRP A 305 -0.59 -6.78 21.13
CA TRP A 305 -1.13 -7.94 20.43
C TRP A 305 -0.98 -9.19 21.28
N ALA A 306 -2.07 -9.86 21.47
CA ALA A 306 -2.04 -11.21 21.95
C ALA A 306 -2.67 -12.12 20.90
N ASN A 307 -1.95 -13.15 20.47
CA ASN A 307 -2.59 -14.24 19.75
C ASN A 307 -3.58 -14.92 20.69
N ALA A 308 -4.77 -15.23 20.18
CA ALA A 308 -5.81 -15.88 20.95
C ALA A 308 -6.15 -17.24 20.36
N GLY A 309 -5.58 -18.28 20.91
CA GLY A 309 -5.74 -19.65 20.39
C GLY A 309 -5.23 -19.75 18.95
N ILE A 310 -6.14 -20.05 18.01
CA ILE A 310 -5.86 -20.14 16.58
C ILE A 310 -5.83 -18.77 15.88
N PHE A 311 -6.30 -17.71 16.53
CA PHE A 311 -6.48 -16.40 15.93
C PHE A 311 -5.25 -15.51 16.14
N LYS A 312 -4.88 -14.78 15.10
CA LYS A 312 -3.87 -13.71 15.14
C LYS A 312 -4.54 -12.36 15.34
N GLY A 313 -4.03 -11.54 16.24
CA GLY A 313 -4.50 -10.17 16.45
C GLY A 313 -3.84 -9.17 15.50
N THR A 314 -4.57 -8.16 15.05
CA THR A 314 -4.05 -7.05 14.25
C THR A 314 -4.91 -5.80 14.39
N VAL A 315 -4.27 -4.63 14.17
CA VAL A 315 -4.93 -3.35 13.95
C VAL A 315 -4.40 -2.82 12.63
N PHE A 316 -5.26 -2.44 11.70
CA PHE A 316 -4.83 -2.04 10.38
C PHE A 316 -5.74 -0.97 9.77
N GLY A 317 -5.24 -0.35 8.70
CA GLY A 317 -5.95 0.65 7.95
C GLY A 317 -5.88 2.05 8.55
N ASN A 318 -6.85 2.88 8.27
CA ASN A 318 -6.91 4.27 8.72
C ASN A 318 -7.27 4.36 10.20
N VAL A 319 -6.30 4.16 11.05
CA VAL A 319 -6.41 4.15 12.53
C VAL A 319 -5.90 5.43 13.18
N GLY A 320 -5.44 6.39 12.39
CA GLY A 320 -4.98 7.69 12.87
C GLY A 320 -3.48 7.77 13.19
N GLY A 321 -2.68 6.84 12.66
CA GLY A 321 -1.24 6.75 12.85
C GLY A 321 -0.82 5.72 13.90
N ASN A 322 0.38 5.17 13.74
CA ASN A 322 0.91 4.12 14.62
C ASN A 322 1.08 4.58 16.07
N ASP A 323 1.42 5.85 16.28
CA ASP A 323 1.55 6.47 17.60
C ASP A 323 0.24 6.47 18.41
N LYS A 324 -0.90 6.32 17.76
CA LYS A 324 -2.21 6.29 18.39
C LYS A 324 -2.75 4.89 18.65
N ILE A 325 -2.17 3.87 18.04
CA ILE A 325 -2.65 2.49 18.18
C ILE A 325 -2.63 2.09 19.65
N ALA A 326 -1.49 2.21 20.32
CA ALA A 326 -1.33 1.85 21.73
C ALA A 326 -2.33 2.52 22.68
N SER A 327 -2.73 3.76 22.38
CA SER A 327 -3.63 4.53 23.25
C SER A 327 -5.11 4.35 22.92
N LYS A 328 -5.43 3.79 21.75
CA LYS A 328 -6.79 3.73 21.22
C LYS A 328 -7.33 2.33 20.99
N PHE A 329 -6.45 1.35 20.87
CA PHE A 329 -6.81 -0.03 20.58
C PHE A 329 -6.27 -0.97 21.66
N LYS A 330 -7.06 -1.95 22.04
CA LYS A 330 -6.68 -3.03 22.95
C LYS A 330 -7.15 -4.35 22.34
N LEU A 331 -6.24 -5.30 22.22
CA LEU A 331 -6.52 -6.68 21.85
C LEU A 331 -5.97 -7.57 22.94
N GLU A 332 -6.80 -8.41 23.53
CA GLU A 332 -6.44 -9.21 24.68
C GLU A 332 -7.04 -10.61 24.61
N SER A 333 -6.20 -11.61 24.82
CA SER A 333 -6.63 -12.97 25.10
C SER A 333 -6.78 -13.12 26.61
N LEU A 334 -7.97 -13.48 27.06
CA LEU A 334 -8.27 -13.61 28.48
C LEU A 334 -8.00 -15.04 28.98
N ASP A 335 -7.66 -15.20 30.26
CA ASP A 335 -7.29 -16.49 30.89
C ASP A 335 -8.38 -17.57 30.76
N ASN A 336 -9.63 -17.18 30.57
CA ASN A 336 -10.75 -18.09 30.38
C ASN A 336 -10.98 -18.49 28.91
N GLY A 337 -10.07 -18.16 28.01
CA GLY A 337 -10.17 -18.41 26.57
C GLY A 337 -11.09 -17.46 25.81
N ASN A 338 -11.64 -16.45 26.47
CA ASN A 338 -12.38 -15.37 25.81
C ASN A 338 -11.41 -14.36 25.17
N ILE A 339 -11.92 -13.56 24.25
CA ILE A 339 -11.16 -12.55 23.51
C ILE A 339 -11.80 -11.20 23.76
N ASN A 340 -11.02 -10.23 24.19
CA ASN A 340 -11.47 -8.83 24.32
C ASN A 340 -10.84 -7.98 23.22
N ILE A 341 -11.68 -7.16 22.58
CA ILE A 341 -11.25 -6.13 21.65
C ILE A 341 -11.92 -4.82 22.08
N ALA A 342 -11.12 -3.81 22.39
CA ALA A 342 -11.61 -2.48 22.74
C ALA A 342 -10.99 -1.41 21.83
N VAL A 343 -11.84 -0.50 21.33
CA VAL A 343 -11.43 0.64 20.48
C VAL A 343 -12.06 1.92 21.02
N ASN A 344 -11.21 2.91 21.27
CA ASN A 344 -11.61 4.18 21.86
C ASN A 344 -11.53 5.34 20.85
N GLY A 345 -12.59 5.53 20.07
CA GLY A 345 -12.78 6.69 19.19
C GLY A 345 -11.90 6.73 17.96
N ALA A 346 -11.31 5.60 17.55
CA ALA A 346 -10.41 5.53 16.40
C ALA A 346 -10.91 4.56 15.32
N GLY A 347 -10.36 4.71 14.11
CA GLY A 347 -10.71 3.85 12.99
C GLY A 347 -12.05 4.15 12.33
N LYS A 348 -12.45 3.31 11.40
CA LYS A 348 -13.71 3.38 10.62
C LYS A 348 -13.91 2.10 9.82
N ILE A 349 -15.11 1.90 9.27
CA ILE A 349 -15.43 0.64 8.55
C ILE A 349 -16.32 0.81 7.32
N ALA A 350 -17.01 1.92 7.17
CA ALA A 350 -18.02 2.10 6.12
C ALA A 350 -17.68 3.23 5.15
N SER A 351 -16.46 3.68 5.12
CA SER A 351 -15.98 4.75 4.26
C SER A 351 -15.08 4.21 3.15
N THR A 352 -14.29 5.09 2.55
CA THR A 352 -13.32 4.79 1.50
C THR A 352 -12.05 4.10 2.01
N ALA A 353 -11.94 3.85 3.31
CA ALA A 353 -10.88 3.04 3.90
C ALA A 353 -11.38 2.37 5.17
N ASP A 354 -10.80 1.24 5.52
CA ASP A 354 -11.00 0.58 6.80
C ASP A 354 -10.04 1.12 7.85
N GLY A 355 -10.34 0.88 9.11
CA GLY A 355 -9.51 1.13 10.27
C GLY A 355 -10.11 0.37 11.44
N ILE A 356 -9.66 -0.87 11.67
CA ILE A 356 -10.25 -1.80 12.63
C ILE A 356 -9.19 -2.54 13.43
N ALA A 357 -9.60 -3.03 14.61
CA ALA A 357 -8.91 -4.08 15.33
C ALA A 357 -9.59 -5.41 15.04
N MET A 358 -8.82 -6.46 14.77
CA MET A 358 -9.36 -7.76 14.39
C MET A 358 -8.47 -8.90 14.89
N TYR A 359 -9.09 -9.95 15.42
CA TYR A 359 -8.49 -11.27 15.52
C TYR A 359 -8.98 -12.13 14.36
N TYR A 360 -8.08 -12.74 13.62
CA TYR A 360 -8.41 -13.48 12.41
C TYR A 360 -7.69 -14.83 12.29
N TYR A 361 -8.29 -15.73 11.53
CA TYR A 361 -7.72 -16.97 11.01
C TYR A 361 -7.81 -16.97 9.48
N ARG A 362 -6.80 -17.48 8.79
CA ARG A 362 -6.80 -17.64 7.34
C ARG A 362 -7.50 -18.92 6.94
N VAL A 363 -8.58 -18.81 6.19
CA VAL A 363 -9.29 -19.95 5.61
C VAL A 363 -8.98 -19.99 4.12
N PRO A 364 -8.59 -21.13 3.54
CA PRO A 364 -8.41 -21.23 2.08
C PRO A 364 -9.67 -20.79 1.34
N ALA A 365 -9.52 -19.96 0.30
CA ALA A 365 -10.64 -19.32 -0.39
C ALA A 365 -11.62 -20.30 -1.06
N ASN A 366 -11.16 -21.52 -1.35
CA ASN A 366 -11.95 -22.61 -1.91
C ASN A 366 -12.64 -23.49 -0.85
N SER A 367 -12.42 -23.25 0.43
CA SER A 367 -13.04 -23.97 1.53
C SER A 367 -14.35 -23.33 1.96
N ASN A 368 -15.27 -24.14 2.49
CA ASN A 368 -16.44 -23.65 3.19
C ASN A 368 -16.13 -23.53 4.68
N PHE A 369 -16.66 -22.50 5.32
CA PHE A 369 -16.47 -22.33 6.75
C PHE A 369 -17.75 -21.89 7.45
N THR A 370 -17.76 -22.12 8.76
CA THR A 370 -18.73 -21.53 9.70
C THR A 370 -17.96 -21.00 10.89
N ILE A 371 -18.12 -19.70 11.19
CA ILE A 371 -17.64 -19.10 12.43
C ILE A 371 -18.82 -18.67 13.28
N THR A 372 -18.79 -18.98 14.57
CA THR A 372 -19.78 -18.55 15.57
C THR A 372 -19.09 -17.94 16.77
N ALA A 373 -19.76 -16.99 17.43
CA ALA A 373 -19.30 -16.39 18.68
C ALA A 373 -20.49 -15.81 19.46
N LYS A 374 -20.26 -15.54 20.74
CA LYS A 374 -21.09 -14.63 21.56
C LYS A 374 -20.29 -13.37 21.81
N ALA A 375 -20.91 -12.20 21.56
CA ALA A 375 -20.32 -10.89 21.79
C ALA A 375 -21.03 -10.21 22.97
N THR A 376 -20.36 -10.07 24.10
CA THR A 376 -20.82 -9.28 25.24
C THR A 376 -20.29 -7.86 25.11
N VAL A 377 -21.20 -6.89 25.05
CA VAL A 377 -20.86 -5.48 24.86
C VAL A 377 -20.51 -4.86 26.21
N ASN A 378 -19.24 -4.64 26.49
CA ASN A 378 -18.79 -3.99 27.74
C ASN A 378 -19.08 -2.48 27.69
N SER A 379 -18.81 -1.84 26.56
CA SER A 379 -19.22 -0.45 26.28
C SER A 379 -19.47 -0.23 24.80
N PHE A 380 -20.36 0.72 24.48
CA PHE A 380 -20.71 1.09 23.12
C PHE A 380 -21.11 2.55 23.05
N THR A 381 -20.33 3.37 22.35
CA THR A 381 -20.70 4.75 22.06
C THR A 381 -21.27 4.83 20.66
N SER A 382 -22.56 5.18 20.59
CA SER A 382 -23.31 5.24 19.35
C SER A 382 -22.89 6.44 18.48
N ASN A 383 -21.71 6.36 17.87
CA ASN A 383 -21.20 7.32 16.88
C ASN A 383 -21.19 6.76 15.46
N ASP A 384 -20.91 7.61 14.46
CA ASP A 384 -20.86 7.19 13.06
C ASP A 384 -19.80 6.12 12.81
N GLN A 385 -20.16 5.06 12.10
CA GLN A 385 -19.30 3.92 11.74
C GLN A 385 -18.78 3.08 12.93
N VAL A 386 -19.38 3.22 14.12
CA VAL A 386 -19.11 2.26 15.18
C VAL A 386 -19.67 0.90 14.80
N SER A 387 -18.85 -0.14 14.98
CA SER A 387 -19.19 -1.50 14.59
C SER A 387 -18.37 -2.52 15.38
N PHE A 388 -18.92 -3.70 15.57
CA PHE A 388 -18.23 -4.87 16.13
C PHE A 388 -18.90 -6.15 15.63
N GLY A 389 -18.23 -7.27 15.74
CA GLY A 389 -18.84 -8.55 15.43
C GLY A 389 -17.90 -9.58 14.81
N LEU A 390 -18.46 -10.45 13.99
CA LEU A 390 -17.70 -11.33 13.11
C LEU A 390 -17.56 -10.72 11.73
N MET A 391 -16.42 -10.96 11.10
CA MET A 391 -16.13 -10.50 9.75
C MET A 391 -15.40 -11.61 8.99
N ALA A 392 -15.73 -11.76 7.72
CA ALA A 392 -14.90 -12.44 6.73
C ALA A 392 -14.54 -11.43 5.63
N ARG A 393 -13.26 -11.37 5.26
CA ARG A 393 -12.76 -10.41 4.28
C ARG A 393 -11.66 -10.98 3.41
N ASP A 394 -11.44 -10.40 2.26
CA ASP A 394 -10.46 -10.86 1.28
C ASP A 394 -9.13 -10.11 1.31
N ASP A 395 -8.89 -9.28 2.33
CA ASP A 395 -7.59 -8.66 2.58
C ASP A 395 -7.38 -8.37 4.08
N MET A 396 -6.13 -8.32 4.50
CA MET A 396 -5.73 -7.85 5.83
C MET A 396 -4.78 -6.66 5.77
N TYR A 397 -4.32 -6.34 4.56
CA TYR A 397 -3.49 -5.18 4.31
C TYR A 397 -4.33 -4.02 3.82
N VAL A 398 -4.33 -2.94 4.60
CA VAL A 398 -4.91 -1.65 4.23
C VAL A 398 -3.85 -0.59 4.46
N ASP A 399 -3.45 0.12 3.43
CA ASP A 399 -2.53 1.24 3.56
C ASP A 399 -3.16 2.31 4.46
N GLN A 400 -2.55 2.57 5.60
CA GLN A 400 -3.06 3.53 6.57
C GLN A 400 -3.00 4.99 6.09
N TYR A 401 -2.18 5.28 5.07
CA TYR A 401 -1.98 6.62 4.53
C TYR A 401 -2.82 6.91 3.31
N ILE A 402 -3.28 5.88 2.62
CA ILE A 402 -4.06 6.01 1.38
C ILE A 402 -5.44 5.43 1.60
N ASN A 403 -6.47 6.22 1.30
CA ASN A 403 -7.87 5.78 1.37
C ASN A 403 -8.29 4.89 0.19
N SER A 404 -7.41 4.09 -0.37
CA SER A 404 -7.65 3.45 -1.65
C SER A 404 -7.77 1.94 -1.59
N THR A 405 -7.25 1.32 -0.53
CA THR A 405 -7.31 -0.13 -0.40
C THR A 405 -8.52 -0.54 0.40
N MET A 406 -9.40 -1.23 -0.26
CA MET A 406 -10.58 -1.74 0.39
C MET A 406 -10.93 -3.08 -0.21
N GLY A 407 -10.50 -4.14 0.46
CA GLY A 407 -10.97 -5.47 0.18
C GLY A 407 -12.47 -5.59 0.39
N ASP A 408 -13.05 -6.60 -0.19
CA ASP A 408 -14.45 -6.93 0.03
C ASP A 408 -14.60 -7.65 1.38
N TYR A 409 -15.76 -7.53 1.99
CA TYR A 409 -16.06 -8.24 3.23
C TYR A 409 -17.55 -8.49 3.42
N VAL A 410 -17.86 -9.46 4.29
CA VAL A 410 -19.17 -9.67 4.90
C VAL A 410 -19.04 -9.60 6.40
N ALA A 411 -20.04 -9.05 7.10
CA ALA A 411 -20.02 -8.87 8.54
C ALA A 411 -21.35 -9.22 9.19
N ALA A 412 -21.27 -9.92 10.31
CA ALA A 412 -22.36 -10.16 11.26
C ALA A 412 -22.10 -9.30 12.48
N GLY A 413 -22.78 -8.16 12.59
CA GLY A 413 -22.59 -7.18 13.65
C GLY A 413 -23.29 -5.86 13.34
N PRO A 414 -23.45 -4.97 14.34
CA PRO A 414 -24.07 -3.68 14.13
C PRO A 414 -23.11 -2.72 13.40
N LEU A 415 -23.63 -1.98 12.44
CA LEU A 415 -22.96 -0.85 11.83
C LEU A 415 -23.86 0.37 11.90
N LYS A 416 -23.45 1.39 12.64
CA LYS A 416 -24.19 2.65 12.68
C LYS A 416 -23.75 3.60 11.57
N LEU A 417 -24.71 4.09 10.80
CA LEU A 417 -24.51 5.06 9.73
C LEU A 417 -25.34 6.32 10.04
N THR A 418 -24.70 7.35 10.57
CA THR A 418 -25.38 8.58 11.01
C THR A 418 -26.14 9.27 9.90
N LYS A 419 -25.56 9.35 8.70
CA LYS A 419 -26.22 9.98 7.53
C LYS A 419 -27.44 9.23 7.03
N LYS A 420 -27.55 7.93 7.31
CA LYS A 420 -28.68 7.09 6.92
C LYS A 420 -29.68 6.88 8.07
N GLY A 421 -29.39 7.40 9.26
CA GLY A 421 -30.26 7.27 10.45
C GLY A 421 -30.52 5.82 10.87
N SER A 422 -29.65 4.88 10.45
CA SER A 422 -29.90 3.45 10.62
C SER A 422 -28.71 2.72 11.21
N VAL A 423 -28.99 1.64 11.91
CA VAL A 423 -28.01 0.63 12.32
C VAL A 423 -28.27 -0.62 11.48
N TRP A 424 -27.24 -1.15 10.85
CA TRP A 424 -27.30 -2.38 10.06
C TRP A 424 -26.69 -3.54 10.87
N ASN A 425 -27.30 -4.69 10.84
CA ASN A 425 -26.87 -5.83 11.68
C ASN A 425 -26.15 -6.94 10.90
N CYS A 426 -26.42 -7.03 9.60
CA CYS A 426 -25.65 -7.83 8.66
C CYS A 426 -25.37 -6.95 7.46
N PHE A 427 -24.12 -6.85 7.05
CA PHE A 427 -23.75 -5.96 5.96
C PHE A 427 -22.52 -6.50 5.23
N ALA A 428 -22.30 -6.00 4.02
CA ALA A 428 -21.18 -6.36 3.19
C ALA A 428 -20.64 -5.13 2.45
N ARG A 429 -19.38 -5.19 2.07
CA ARG A 429 -18.81 -4.34 1.04
C ARG A 429 -18.40 -5.22 -0.14
N LYS A 430 -18.83 -4.85 -1.34
CA LYS A 430 -18.43 -5.47 -2.59
C LYS A 430 -18.02 -4.38 -3.58
N SER A 431 -16.80 -4.47 -4.09
CA SER A 431 -16.24 -3.50 -5.05
C SER A 431 -16.46 -2.05 -4.60
N GLY A 432 -16.14 -1.76 -3.33
CA GLY A 432 -16.29 -0.43 -2.72
C GLY A 432 -17.73 -0.04 -2.35
N THR A 433 -18.74 -0.85 -2.68
CA THR A 433 -20.14 -0.57 -2.40
C THR A 433 -20.60 -1.29 -1.14
N LEU A 434 -21.12 -0.50 -0.18
CA LEU A 434 -21.68 -1.01 1.06
C LEU A 434 -23.14 -1.43 0.87
N THR A 435 -23.46 -2.68 1.24
CA THR A 435 -24.79 -3.28 1.12
C THR A 435 -25.28 -3.80 2.46
N GLN A 436 -26.54 -3.50 2.79
CA GLN A 436 -27.21 -4.09 3.93
C GLN A 436 -27.79 -5.44 3.56
N GLY A 437 -27.45 -6.47 4.34
CA GLY A 437 -27.97 -7.83 4.11
C GLY A 437 -29.15 -8.22 4.98
N GLY A 438 -29.42 -7.46 6.05
CA GLY A 438 -30.54 -7.72 6.96
C GLY A 438 -31.11 -6.41 7.51
N LYS A 439 -32.38 -6.44 7.91
CA LYS A 439 -33.05 -5.29 8.51
C LYS A 439 -32.56 -5.12 9.94
N CYS A 440 -32.22 -3.90 10.32
CA CYS A 440 -31.88 -3.59 11.70
C CYS A 440 -33.14 -3.57 12.58
N ALA A 441 -33.06 -4.17 13.72
CA ALA A 441 -34.17 -4.18 14.65
C ALA A 441 -33.90 -3.39 15.92
N ASN A 442 -32.77 -3.59 16.61
CA ASN A 442 -32.63 -3.15 17.99
C ASN A 442 -31.43 -2.24 18.24
N GLU A 443 -31.58 -1.34 19.20
CA GLU A 443 -30.51 -0.52 19.74
C GLU A 443 -29.51 -1.41 20.49
N ILE A 444 -28.22 -1.23 20.21
CA ILE A 444 -27.15 -1.93 20.92
C ILE A 444 -27.00 -1.34 22.31
N LYS A 445 -26.99 -2.21 23.33
CA LYS A 445 -26.86 -1.81 24.72
C LYS A 445 -25.64 -2.44 25.38
N ALA A 446 -24.95 -1.66 26.19
CA ALA A 446 -23.91 -2.17 27.07
C ALA A 446 -24.50 -3.17 28.07
N GLY A 447 -23.77 -4.22 28.39
CA GLY A 447 -24.18 -5.34 29.25
C GLY A 447 -24.92 -6.46 28.53
N GLU A 448 -25.39 -6.26 27.29
CA GLU A 448 -26.07 -7.30 26.53
C GLU A 448 -25.08 -8.20 25.77
N THR A 449 -25.54 -9.45 25.53
CA THR A 449 -24.77 -10.45 24.76
C THR A 449 -25.54 -10.83 23.50
N TYR A 450 -24.85 -10.79 22.36
CA TYR A 450 -25.39 -11.09 21.04
C TYR A 450 -24.75 -12.38 20.49
N ASN A 451 -25.56 -13.21 19.83
CA ASN A 451 -25.09 -14.38 19.11
C ASN A 451 -24.74 -13.98 17.68
N LEU A 452 -23.59 -14.45 17.22
CA LEU A 452 -23.02 -14.13 15.92
C LEU A 452 -22.74 -15.40 15.13
N LYS A 453 -23.01 -15.36 13.83
CA LYS A 453 -22.60 -16.43 12.90
C LYS A 453 -22.30 -15.86 11.53
N ILE A 454 -21.25 -16.37 10.89
CA ILE A 454 -21.03 -16.28 9.43
C ILE A 454 -20.84 -17.70 8.91
N GLU A 455 -21.55 -18.04 7.85
CA GLU A 455 -21.47 -19.32 7.18
C GLU A 455 -21.27 -19.11 5.68
N SER A 456 -20.24 -19.71 5.12
CA SER A 456 -19.99 -19.71 3.69
C SER A 456 -20.58 -20.94 3.02
N ASN A 457 -20.96 -20.80 1.77
CA ASN A 457 -21.38 -21.89 0.89
C ASN A 457 -20.77 -21.71 -0.52
N SER A 458 -21.16 -22.54 -1.48
CA SER A 458 -20.69 -22.45 -2.87
C SER A 458 -20.90 -21.08 -3.50
N ASP A 459 -21.96 -20.36 -3.14
CA ASP A 459 -22.44 -19.17 -3.84
C ASP A 459 -22.11 -17.87 -3.10
N GLY A 460 -21.87 -17.93 -1.79
CA GLY A 460 -21.62 -16.73 -0.99
C GLY A 460 -21.61 -16.95 0.51
N TYR A 461 -22.27 -16.06 1.24
CA TYR A 461 -22.23 -16.02 2.71
C TYR A 461 -23.59 -15.73 3.31
N ALA A 462 -23.88 -16.38 4.43
CA ALA A 462 -25.00 -16.05 5.30
C ALA A 462 -24.47 -15.50 6.65
N CYS A 463 -24.95 -14.33 7.04
CA CYS A 463 -24.59 -13.67 8.28
C CYS A 463 -25.78 -13.64 9.23
N THR A 464 -25.56 -13.89 10.53
CA THR A 464 -26.59 -13.87 11.56
C THR A 464 -26.10 -13.06 12.77
N PHE A 465 -26.95 -12.16 13.26
CA PHE A 465 -26.69 -11.34 14.43
C PHE A 465 -27.98 -11.16 15.26
N GLY A 466 -27.88 -11.32 16.57
CA GLY A 466 -29.01 -10.99 17.45
C GLY A 466 -28.92 -11.61 18.84
N ASN A 467 -29.88 -11.22 19.70
CA ASN A 467 -30.11 -11.81 20.99
C ASN A 467 -31.51 -12.46 21.07
N GLU A 468 -32.54 -11.70 21.41
CA GLU A 468 -33.95 -12.16 21.42
C GLU A 468 -34.50 -12.24 20.00
N GLU A 469 -34.18 -11.25 19.17
CA GLU A 469 -34.51 -11.23 17.74
C GLU A 469 -33.25 -11.45 16.92
N THR A 470 -33.30 -12.45 16.02
CA THR A 470 -32.18 -12.80 15.15
C THR A 470 -32.38 -12.20 13.76
N ILE A 471 -31.39 -11.44 13.32
CA ILE A 471 -31.31 -10.85 11.99
C ILE A 471 -30.38 -11.70 11.12
N THR A 472 -30.83 -12.11 9.95
CA THR A 472 -30.04 -12.85 8.97
C THR A 472 -29.93 -12.06 7.68
N GLY A 473 -28.73 -12.01 7.11
CA GLY A 473 -28.43 -11.42 5.81
C GLY A 473 -27.68 -12.39 4.91
N GLY A 474 -28.06 -12.47 3.64
CA GLY A 474 -27.37 -13.26 2.63
C GLY A 474 -26.59 -12.38 1.65
N PHE A 475 -25.45 -12.88 1.16
CA PHE A 475 -24.58 -12.18 0.21
C PHE A 475 -24.05 -13.15 -0.83
N ASP A 476 -24.47 -12.95 -2.09
CA ASP A 476 -24.23 -13.86 -3.21
C ASP A 476 -22.97 -13.42 -3.98
N PHE A 477 -21.80 -13.51 -3.34
CA PHE A 477 -20.50 -13.28 -3.96
C PHE A 477 -19.39 -13.96 -3.16
N LYS A 478 -18.23 -14.15 -3.78
CA LYS A 478 -17.05 -14.70 -3.11
C LYS A 478 -16.05 -13.61 -2.76
N LEU A 479 -15.34 -13.79 -1.65
CA LEU A 479 -14.28 -12.92 -1.16
C LEU A 479 -12.94 -13.35 -1.77
N THR A 480 -12.71 -12.95 -3.01
CA THR A 480 -11.52 -13.30 -3.81
C THR A 480 -11.05 -12.15 -4.70
N SER A 481 -11.47 -10.92 -4.37
CA SER A 481 -11.18 -9.75 -5.22
C SER A 481 -9.76 -9.21 -5.01
N VAL A 482 -9.17 -9.42 -3.84
CA VAL A 482 -7.82 -9.00 -3.46
C VAL A 482 -6.93 -10.22 -3.25
N ASP A 483 -7.20 -11.03 -2.23
CA ASP A 483 -6.54 -12.30 -2.02
C ASP A 483 -7.38 -13.43 -2.64
N SER A 484 -6.82 -14.12 -3.63
CA SER A 484 -7.49 -15.26 -4.29
C SER A 484 -7.26 -16.59 -3.57
N GLU A 485 -6.34 -16.63 -2.60
CA GLU A 485 -5.95 -17.86 -1.92
C GLU A 485 -6.60 -18.02 -0.55
N TYR A 486 -6.82 -16.89 0.16
CA TYR A 486 -7.33 -16.91 1.53
C TYR A 486 -8.45 -15.93 1.78
N VAL A 487 -9.34 -16.32 2.69
CA VAL A 487 -10.33 -15.46 3.33
C VAL A 487 -9.95 -15.31 4.81
N TYR A 488 -9.94 -14.09 5.30
CA TYR A 488 -9.57 -13.76 6.68
C TYR A 488 -10.83 -13.66 7.53
N VAL A 489 -10.98 -14.60 8.48
CA VAL A 489 -12.23 -14.81 9.22
C VAL A 489 -12.01 -14.63 10.71
N GLY A 490 -12.81 -13.80 11.36
CA GLY A 490 -12.68 -13.61 12.81
C GLY A 490 -13.51 -12.52 13.43
N MET A 491 -13.07 -12.01 14.59
CA MET A 491 -13.74 -11.00 15.42
C MET A 491 -13.13 -9.63 15.19
N TYR A 492 -13.96 -8.59 15.10
CA TYR A 492 -13.50 -7.22 14.88
C TYR A 492 -14.24 -6.18 15.71
N VAL A 493 -13.58 -5.04 15.91
CA VAL A 493 -14.16 -3.82 16.48
C VAL A 493 -13.63 -2.58 15.74
N ALA A 494 -14.51 -1.61 15.52
CA ALA A 494 -14.18 -0.32 14.93
C ALA A 494 -14.80 0.83 15.74
N ARG A 495 -14.08 1.94 15.88
CA ARG A 495 -14.51 3.20 16.50
C ARG A 495 -14.57 3.15 18.03
N SER A 496 -15.77 2.98 18.59
CA SER A 496 -16.01 3.24 20.03
C SER A 496 -16.84 2.12 20.64
N ALA A 497 -16.23 0.95 20.73
CA ALA A 497 -16.81 -0.20 21.42
C ALA A 497 -15.72 -0.99 22.16
N ASP A 498 -16.12 -1.60 23.25
CA ASP A 498 -15.38 -2.59 24.03
C ASP A 498 -16.24 -3.85 24.08
N VAL A 499 -15.75 -4.96 23.53
CA VAL A 499 -16.51 -6.19 23.34
C VAL A 499 -15.69 -7.40 23.74
N THR A 500 -16.30 -8.26 24.55
CA THR A 500 -15.75 -9.57 24.90
C THR A 500 -16.42 -10.65 24.07
N PHE A 501 -15.63 -11.35 23.27
CA PHE A 501 -16.06 -12.51 22.48
C PHE A 501 -15.82 -13.79 23.27
N SER A 502 -16.84 -14.63 23.35
CA SER A 502 -16.81 -15.94 24.01
C SER A 502 -17.40 -17.04 23.13
N ASN A 503 -17.11 -18.30 23.45
CA ASN A 503 -17.57 -19.45 22.68
C ASN A 503 -17.26 -19.33 21.19
N VAL A 504 -16.09 -18.78 20.88
CA VAL A 504 -15.64 -18.63 19.48
C VAL A 504 -15.31 -20.01 18.92
N LYS A 505 -15.97 -20.36 17.82
CA LYS A 505 -15.80 -21.66 17.15
C LYS A 505 -15.69 -21.43 15.65
N LEU A 506 -14.63 -21.95 15.06
CA LEU A 506 -14.39 -21.99 13.60
C LEU A 506 -14.42 -23.44 13.12
N VAL A 507 -15.24 -23.68 12.12
CA VAL A 507 -15.32 -24.97 11.41
C VAL A 507 -14.98 -24.72 9.95
N VAL A 508 -14.02 -25.45 9.39
CA VAL A 508 -13.62 -25.37 7.97
C VAL A 508 -13.80 -26.75 7.36
N ASP A 509 -14.55 -26.84 6.28
CA ASP A 509 -14.89 -28.08 5.57
C ASP A 509 -15.37 -29.20 6.51
N GLY A 510 -16.22 -28.81 7.48
CA GLY A 510 -16.81 -29.70 8.46
C GLY A 510 -15.90 -30.08 9.64
N ARG A 511 -14.67 -29.57 9.72
CA ARG A 511 -13.73 -29.81 10.83
C ARG A 511 -13.58 -28.57 11.69
N GLU A 512 -13.65 -28.76 13.00
CA GLU A 512 -13.38 -27.68 13.96
C GLU A 512 -11.88 -27.42 14.02
N ILE A 513 -11.48 -26.13 13.89
CA ILE A 513 -10.10 -25.70 14.01
C ILE A 513 -9.80 -25.41 15.46
N THR A 514 -8.80 -26.08 16.03
CA THR A 514 -8.39 -25.93 17.43
C THR A 514 -6.88 -25.68 17.51
N ALA A 515 -6.41 -25.07 18.60
CA ALA A 515 -5.00 -24.76 18.82
C ALA A 515 -4.07 -25.99 18.90
N ALA A 516 -4.61 -27.20 18.95
CA ALA A 516 -3.87 -28.45 19.01
C ALA A 516 -3.82 -29.19 17.66
N GLY A 517 -3.44 -28.51 16.59
CA GLY A 517 -3.16 -29.14 15.31
C GLY A 517 -3.52 -28.30 14.11
N GLU A 518 -2.50 -27.82 13.37
CA GLU A 518 -2.66 -27.76 11.92
C GLU A 518 -3.13 -29.15 11.47
N PRO A 519 -4.12 -29.27 10.56
CA PRO A 519 -4.47 -30.56 10.02
C PRO A 519 -3.20 -31.15 9.39
N GLU A 520 -2.69 -32.21 9.96
CA GLU A 520 -1.70 -33.04 9.26
C GLU A 520 -2.33 -33.36 7.90
N ASN A 521 -1.68 -32.84 6.86
CA ASN A 521 -1.98 -33.24 5.50
C ASN A 521 -2.00 -34.76 5.51
N PRO A 522 -3.08 -35.46 5.12
CA PRO A 522 -3.06 -36.92 5.14
C PRO A 522 -1.89 -37.35 4.28
N THR A 523 -0.86 -37.83 4.92
CA THR A 523 0.24 -38.51 4.26
C THR A 523 -0.43 -39.59 3.39
N PRO A 524 -0.15 -39.67 2.08
CA PRO A 524 -0.68 -40.74 1.26
C PRO A 524 -0.34 -42.04 1.97
N GLY A 525 -1.36 -42.81 2.36
CA GLY A 525 -1.17 -44.02 3.12
C GLY A 525 -0.14 -44.89 2.44
N GLU A 526 0.92 -45.22 3.15
CA GLU A 526 1.81 -46.31 2.80
C GLU A 526 0.93 -47.52 2.57
N PRO A 527 1.06 -48.26 1.45
CA PRO A 527 0.24 -49.45 1.22
C PRO A 527 0.55 -50.46 2.35
N GLU A 528 -0.46 -50.81 3.13
CA GLU A 528 -0.36 -51.88 4.11
C GLU A 528 0.14 -53.13 3.41
N ASN A 529 1.32 -53.55 3.81
CA ASN A 529 1.92 -54.82 3.36
C ASN A 529 1.15 -55.96 4.03
N PRO A 530 0.40 -56.81 3.29
CA PRO A 530 -0.27 -57.93 3.91
C PRO A 530 0.77 -58.93 4.40
N ALA A 531 0.55 -59.39 5.61
CA ALA A 531 1.34 -60.47 6.23
C ALA A 531 1.38 -61.74 5.35
N PRO A 532 2.48 -62.52 5.38
CA PRO A 532 2.64 -63.68 4.52
C PRO A 532 1.71 -64.81 4.97
N GLY A 533 0.77 -65.19 4.12
CA GLY A 533 0.02 -66.41 4.22
C GLY A 533 0.74 -67.54 3.47
N GLU A 534 0.78 -68.73 4.08
CA GLU A 534 1.42 -69.93 3.59
C GLU A 534 0.85 -70.45 2.22
N PRO A 535 1.59 -71.27 1.49
CA PRO A 535 1.33 -71.58 0.10
C PRO A 535 0.40 -72.76 -0.07
N GLU A 536 -0.61 -72.67 -0.89
CA GLU A 536 -1.25 -73.80 -1.52
C GLU A 536 -1.09 -73.78 -3.04
N ASN A 537 -0.66 -74.89 -3.60
CA ASN A 537 -0.24 -75.17 -4.97
C ASN A 537 -1.38 -75.84 -5.74
N PRO A 538 -1.24 -76.14 -7.03
CA PRO A 538 -1.96 -75.58 -8.17
C PRO A 538 -2.84 -76.60 -8.92
N ALA A 539 -3.57 -76.11 -9.90
CA ALA A 539 -3.73 -76.88 -11.18
C ALA A 539 -4.62 -76.11 -12.18
N PRO A 540 -4.57 -76.48 -13.43
CA PRO A 540 -4.42 -75.53 -14.54
C PRO A 540 -5.66 -75.47 -15.47
N GLY A 541 -5.69 -74.53 -16.37
CA GLY A 541 -6.70 -74.43 -17.42
C GLY A 541 -6.62 -73.18 -18.27
N GLU A 542 -5.92 -73.27 -19.37
CA GLU A 542 -6.10 -72.40 -20.57
C GLU A 542 -7.48 -72.72 -21.21
N PRO A 543 -8.04 -71.93 -22.18
CA PRO A 543 -7.40 -71.08 -23.19
C PRO A 543 -8.21 -69.85 -23.67
N GLU A 544 -7.49 -69.01 -24.42
CA GLU A 544 -7.88 -68.24 -25.64
C GLU A 544 -8.88 -67.08 -25.61
N ASN A 545 -8.30 -65.95 -25.85
CA ASN A 545 -8.49 -64.84 -26.83
C ASN A 545 -9.82 -64.78 -27.63
N PRO A 546 -10.36 -63.59 -28.04
CA PRO A 546 -9.67 -62.62 -28.88
C PRO A 546 -10.02 -61.14 -28.55
N ALA A 547 -9.19 -60.21 -29.08
CA ALA A 547 -9.31 -58.77 -29.06
C ALA A 547 -10.55 -58.22 -29.79
N PRO A 548 -11.07 -57.06 -29.40
CA PRO A 548 -11.90 -56.24 -30.28
C PRO A 548 -11.22 -54.96 -30.72
N ALA A 549 -11.62 -54.59 -31.91
CA ALA A 549 -11.15 -53.58 -32.83
C ALA A 549 -11.23 -52.12 -32.35
N GLU A 550 -10.35 -51.29 -32.90
CA GLU A 550 -10.36 -49.83 -32.91
C GLU A 550 -11.63 -49.25 -33.57
N PRO A 551 -12.22 -48.15 -33.11
CA PRO A 551 -13.15 -47.39 -33.90
C PRO A 551 -12.48 -46.20 -34.63
N GLU A 552 -12.93 -46.02 -35.84
CA GLU A 552 -12.51 -45.09 -36.86
C GLU A 552 -12.73 -43.59 -36.49
N LYS A 553 -11.81 -42.78 -36.98
CA LYS A 553 -11.77 -41.33 -36.93
C LYS A 553 -12.67 -40.71 -38.00
N PRO A 554 -13.57 -39.78 -37.71
CA PRO A 554 -14.28 -39.03 -38.76
C PRO A 554 -13.41 -37.91 -39.37
N ALA A 555 -13.61 -37.70 -40.66
CA ALA A 555 -12.93 -36.73 -41.51
C ALA A 555 -13.41 -35.28 -41.26
N PRO A 556 -12.63 -34.26 -41.65
CA PRO A 556 -12.95 -32.87 -41.39
C PRO A 556 -13.90 -32.28 -42.43
N GLU A 557 -14.88 -31.50 -41.96
CA GLU A 557 -15.76 -30.65 -42.79
C GLU A 557 -15.08 -29.33 -43.19
N GLN A 558 -15.34 -28.92 -44.44
CA GLN A 558 -14.87 -27.68 -45.07
C GLN A 558 -15.65 -26.42 -44.55
N PRO A 559 -15.03 -25.25 -44.58
CA PRO A 559 -15.68 -24.00 -44.15
C PRO A 559 -16.61 -23.44 -45.22
N ALA A 560 -17.74 -22.88 -44.77
CA ALA A 560 -18.68 -22.10 -45.60
C ALA A 560 -18.21 -20.66 -45.78
N GLU A 561 -18.49 -20.12 -46.98
CA GLU A 561 -18.20 -18.75 -47.41
C GLU A 561 -19.08 -17.71 -46.67
N PRO A 562 -18.62 -16.43 -46.57
CA PRO A 562 -19.30 -15.37 -45.82
C PRO A 562 -20.38 -14.68 -46.65
N GLU A 563 -21.56 -14.47 -46.04
CA GLU A 563 -22.62 -13.64 -46.58
C GLU A 563 -22.37 -12.14 -46.34
N THR A 564 -22.74 -11.33 -47.36
CA THR A 564 -22.62 -9.87 -47.47
C THR A 564 -23.59 -9.13 -46.53
N PRO A 565 -23.24 -7.94 -45.99
CA PRO A 565 -24.11 -7.22 -45.06
C PRO A 565 -25.19 -6.39 -45.75
N ALA A 566 -26.35 -6.34 -45.11
CA ALA A 566 -27.46 -5.46 -45.47
C ALA A 566 -27.30 -4.06 -44.85
N GLU A 567 -27.79 -3.06 -45.59
CA GLU A 567 -27.70 -1.62 -45.33
C GLU A 567 -28.33 -1.18 -44.00
N GLN A 568 -27.67 -0.18 -43.37
CA GLN A 568 -28.16 0.61 -42.24
C GLN A 568 -29.15 1.69 -42.63
N PRO A 569 -30.08 2.06 -41.77
CA PRO A 569 -30.69 3.39 -41.79
C PRO A 569 -29.95 4.35 -40.84
N ALA A 570 -29.75 5.55 -41.32
CA ALA A 570 -29.12 6.67 -40.64
C ALA A 570 -29.84 7.08 -39.35
N THR A 571 -29.10 7.31 -38.28
CA THR A 571 -29.57 8.05 -37.09
C THR A 571 -28.62 9.21 -36.78
N GLU A 572 -29.23 10.30 -36.36
CA GLU A 572 -28.68 11.62 -36.06
C GLU A 572 -27.58 11.63 -34.97
N PRO A 573 -26.80 12.70 -34.85
CA PRO A 573 -25.61 12.74 -33.97
C PRO A 573 -26.01 12.90 -32.51
N VAL A 574 -25.56 11.95 -31.69
CA VAL A 574 -25.60 12.04 -30.22
C VAL A 574 -24.40 12.87 -29.76
N VAL A 575 -24.70 13.94 -29.06
CA VAL A 575 -23.76 14.78 -28.33
C VAL A 575 -22.99 13.90 -27.34
N SER A 576 -21.66 13.82 -27.46
CA SER A 576 -20.80 13.12 -26.51
C SER A 576 -20.64 13.97 -25.26
N ASP A 577 -21.27 13.56 -24.16
CA ASP A 577 -20.89 14.02 -22.83
C ASP A 577 -19.51 13.44 -22.45
N ASN A 578 -18.54 14.33 -22.38
CA ASN A 578 -17.21 14.09 -21.86
C ASN A 578 -17.28 13.90 -20.33
N ASN A 579 -17.60 12.70 -19.87
CA ASN A 579 -17.38 12.32 -18.46
C ASN A 579 -15.99 11.73 -18.30
N GLY A 580 -15.01 12.61 -18.10
CA GLY A 580 -13.72 12.25 -17.53
C GLY A 580 -13.95 11.57 -16.18
N VAL A 581 -13.36 10.39 -16.01
CA VAL A 581 -13.35 9.65 -14.73
C VAL A 581 -12.77 10.57 -13.66
N LYS A 582 -13.62 11.09 -12.79
CA LYS A 582 -13.22 11.76 -11.56
C LYS A 582 -12.61 10.71 -10.65
N THR A 583 -11.28 10.69 -10.55
CA THR A 583 -10.59 10.05 -9.43
C THR A 583 -11.07 10.73 -8.15
N GLY A 584 -11.68 9.94 -7.25
CA GLY A 584 -12.44 10.41 -6.11
C GLY A 584 -11.70 11.40 -5.23
N ASP A 585 -12.35 12.47 -4.92
CA ASP A 585 -12.48 13.19 -3.66
C ASP A 585 -13.05 14.59 -3.89
N SER A 586 -14.37 14.67 -4.14
CA SER A 586 -15.06 15.97 -4.26
C SER A 586 -15.94 16.31 -3.05
N TYR A 587 -15.89 15.56 -1.92
CA TYR A 587 -16.87 15.73 -0.85
C TYR A 587 -16.41 16.49 0.40
N HIS A 588 -15.14 16.90 0.51
CA HIS A 588 -14.64 17.58 1.72
C HIS A 588 -14.54 19.11 1.64
N ILE A 589 -14.56 19.70 0.45
CA ILE A 589 -14.38 21.18 0.27
C ILE A 589 -15.52 21.98 0.89
N VAL A 590 -16.76 21.49 0.84
CA VAL A 590 -17.94 22.22 1.36
C VAL A 590 -17.91 22.37 2.88
N TRP A 591 -17.32 21.43 3.61
CA TRP A 591 -17.24 21.47 5.07
C TRP A 591 -16.11 22.35 5.61
N TYR A 592 -14.99 22.45 4.89
CA TYR A 592 -13.88 23.34 5.29
C TYR A 592 -14.21 24.81 5.07
N ILE A 593 -14.94 25.14 4.02
CA ILE A 593 -15.42 26.52 3.79
C ILE A 593 -16.45 26.90 4.87
N ALA A 594 -17.33 25.99 5.28
CA ALA A 594 -18.28 26.23 6.37
C ALA A 594 -17.58 26.39 7.74
N ALA A 595 -16.53 25.61 8.01
CA ALA A 595 -15.75 25.71 9.24
C ALA A 595 -14.92 27.01 9.31
N MET A 596 -14.31 27.43 8.22
CA MET A 596 -13.56 28.70 8.18
C MET A 596 -14.45 29.94 8.29
N THR A 597 -15.65 29.91 7.73
CA THR A 597 -16.61 31.03 7.89
C THR A 597 -17.16 31.11 9.32
N LEU A 598 -17.31 29.97 10.00
CA LEU A 598 -17.76 29.94 11.40
C LEU A 598 -16.67 30.47 12.35
N THR A 599 -15.40 30.12 12.14
CA THR A 599 -14.27 30.60 12.97
C THR A 599 -13.99 32.10 12.73
N ALA A 600 -14.09 32.57 11.50
CA ALA A 600 -13.99 34.01 11.20
C ALA A 600 -15.15 34.82 11.81
N GLY A 601 -16.36 34.25 11.84
CA GLY A 601 -17.53 34.86 12.50
C GLY A 601 -17.36 34.99 14.01
N ILE A 602 -16.82 33.96 14.68
CA ILE A 602 -16.56 33.96 16.13
C ILE A 602 -15.46 34.98 16.50
N ALA A 603 -14.38 35.03 15.70
CA ALA A 603 -13.31 36.03 15.91
C ALA A 603 -13.79 37.47 15.75
N CYS A 604 -14.68 37.74 14.80
CA CYS A 604 -15.29 39.08 14.60
C CYS A 604 -16.23 39.45 15.76
N VAL A 605 -16.92 38.50 16.36
CA VAL A 605 -17.80 38.74 17.53
C VAL A 605 -16.98 39.04 18.78
N GLU A 606 -15.86 38.32 19.00
CA GLU A 606 -14.96 38.58 20.12
C GLU A 606 -14.23 39.94 20.00
N LEU A 607 -13.80 40.30 18.79
CA LEU A 607 -13.19 41.63 18.54
C LEU A 607 -14.19 42.78 18.73
N LYS A 608 -15.47 42.57 18.39
CA LYS A 608 -16.52 43.57 18.70
C LYS A 608 -16.84 43.63 20.19
N ARG A 609 -16.82 42.53 20.93
CA ARG A 609 -16.99 42.52 22.39
C ARG A 609 -15.85 43.25 23.11
N LYS A 610 -14.57 43.06 22.73
CA LYS A 610 -13.45 43.81 23.32
C LYS A 610 -13.53 45.32 23.09
N LYS A 611 -14.02 45.79 21.94
CA LYS A 611 -14.20 47.23 21.66
C LYS A 611 -15.36 47.88 22.43
N ILE A 612 -16.24 47.12 23.06
CA ILE A 612 -17.36 47.64 23.86
C ILE A 612 -16.98 47.73 25.33
N PHE A 613 -15.93 47.04 25.80
CA PHE A 613 -15.44 47.10 27.18
C PHE A 613 -14.29 48.08 27.40
N ASP A 614 -13.72 48.68 26.31
CA ASP A 614 -12.68 49.68 26.37
C ASP A 614 -13.18 51.12 26.03
N LYS A 615 -14.48 51.38 26.28
CA LYS A 615 -15.07 52.74 26.26
C LYS A 615 -15.76 53.06 27.56
#